data_a4699c73bc9b88e0af22aabef795f747
#
_entry.id   a4699c73bc9b88e0af22aabef795f747
#
_cell.length_a   1.000
_cell.length_b   1.000
_cell.length_c   1.000
_cell.angle_alpha   90.00
_cell.angle_beta   90.00
_cell.angle_gamma   90.00
#
_symmetry.space_group_name_H-M   'P 1'
#
loop_
_entity.id
_entity.type
_entity.pdbx_description
1 polymer ?
#
loop_
_entity_poly.entity_id
_entity_poly.type
_entity_poly.pdbx_seq_one_letter_code
_entity_poly.pdbx_strand_id
1 'polypeptide(L)'
;MKKIVVILLSALACCTMFIGCSNSSANQEQHLSVYSFSGEDEQFAISNGVIVLNSTEETFYGGDLKEKQDKLSDIAAYTKTFYVMSGNEKKILMSFVVEDMTGGTVNISGDIGKISGDIMTKIGTDELQNNLFFELKTTDLNGEENEFQLQLTVTEVTEKADN
;
A
#
# COMPACT_ATOMS: atom_id res chain seq x y z
N MET A 1 55.60 -33.99 -33.81
CA MET A 1 54.29 -33.59 -34.33
C MET A 1 53.12 -33.88 -33.38
N LYS A 2 53.02 -35.05 -32.70
CA LYS A 2 51.92 -35.33 -31.77
C LYS A 2 51.84 -34.43 -30.55
N LYS A 3 52.99 -33.94 -29.99
CA LYS A 3 53.01 -33.06 -28.81
C LYS A 3 52.54 -31.62 -29.12
N ILE A 4 52.77 -31.15 -30.33
CA ILE A 4 52.35 -29.77 -30.76
C ILE A 4 50.84 -29.72 -30.97
N VAL A 5 50.25 -30.80 -31.48
CA VAL A 5 48.78 -30.89 -31.69
C VAL A 5 48.01 -30.87 -30.37
N VAL A 6 48.55 -31.52 -29.29
CA VAL A 6 47.94 -31.56 -27.95
C VAL A 6 47.96 -30.15 -27.31
N ILE A 7 49.04 -29.40 -27.48
CA ILE A 7 49.15 -28.04 -26.94
C ILE A 7 48.21 -27.06 -27.65
N LEU A 8 48.05 -27.21 -28.97
CA LEU A 8 47.08 -26.41 -29.76
C LEU A 8 45.63 -26.71 -29.38
N LEU A 9 45.28 -27.97 -29.12
CA LEU A 9 43.94 -28.33 -28.67
C LEU A 9 43.64 -27.86 -27.24
N SER A 10 44.62 -27.81 -26.34
CA SER A 10 44.42 -27.30 -24.98
C SER A 10 44.26 -25.76 -24.95
N ALA A 11 45.00 -25.04 -25.82
CA ALA A 11 44.84 -23.59 -25.96
C ALA A 11 43.45 -23.19 -26.54
N LEU A 12 42.90 -24.00 -27.44
CA LEU A 12 41.56 -23.74 -27.99
C LEU A 12 40.44 -23.98 -26.96
N ALA A 13 40.63 -24.96 -26.06
CA ALA A 13 39.68 -25.24 -24.97
C ALA A 13 39.65 -24.14 -23.89
N CYS A 14 40.75 -23.44 -23.66
CA CYS A 14 40.78 -22.31 -22.72
C CYS A 14 40.13 -21.04 -23.23
N CYS A 15 40.04 -20.83 -24.55
CA CYS A 15 39.42 -19.65 -25.14
C CYS A 15 37.87 -19.70 -25.14
N THR A 16 37.28 -20.88 -24.95
CA THR A 16 35.81 -21.01 -24.95
C THR A 16 35.18 -20.75 -23.59
N MET A 17 35.94 -20.55 -22.51
CA MET A 17 35.41 -20.29 -21.17
C MET A 17 35.22 -18.80 -20.83
N PHE A 18 35.58 -17.90 -21.75
CA PHE A 18 35.40 -16.45 -21.52
C PHE A 18 34.20 -15.83 -22.24
N ILE A 19 33.34 -16.64 -22.89
CA ILE A 19 32.10 -16.15 -23.51
C ILE A 19 30.95 -16.62 -22.62
N GLY A 20 30.76 -15.96 -21.49
CA GLY A 20 29.66 -16.37 -20.62
C GLY A 20 29.47 -15.54 -19.37
N CYS A 21 29.69 -14.23 -19.45
CA CYS A 21 29.14 -13.27 -18.48
C CYS A 21 28.78 -11.98 -19.21
N SER A 22 27.85 -12.05 -20.13
CA SER A 22 27.00 -10.90 -20.34
C SER A 22 26.02 -10.90 -19.15
N ASN A 23 26.39 -10.21 -18.08
CA ASN A 23 25.37 -9.64 -17.20
C ASN A 23 24.56 -8.68 -18.08
N SER A 24 23.54 -9.19 -18.78
CA SER A 24 22.37 -8.42 -19.05
C SER A 24 21.76 -8.17 -17.67
N SER A 25 22.26 -7.14 -16.99
CA SER A 25 21.43 -6.37 -16.10
C SER A 25 20.29 -5.91 -17.01
N ALA A 26 19.23 -6.70 -17.10
CA ALA A 26 17.94 -6.17 -17.47
C ALA A 26 17.77 -5.03 -16.47
N ASN A 27 17.88 -3.79 -16.96
CA ASN A 27 17.32 -2.65 -16.27
C ASN A 27 15.83 -3.01 -16.17
N GLN A 28 15.44 -3.65 -15.06
CA GLN A 28 14.07 -3.60 -14.64
C GLN A 28 13.86 -2.12 -14.37
N GLU A 29 13.22 -1.44 -15.32
CA GLU A 29 12.65 -0.13 -15.04
C GLU A 29 11.87 -0.28 -13.75
N GLN A 30 12.38 0.29 -12.68
CA GLN A 30 11.68 0.31 -11.41
C GLN A 30 10.46 1.20 -11.63
N HIS A 31 9.35 0.55 -11.96
CA HIS A 31 8.09 1.26 -12.10
C HIS A 31 7.67 1.74 -10.72
N LEU A 32 7.82 3.04 -10.47
CA LEU A 32 7.35 3.70 -9.26
C LEU A 32 6.04 4.42 -9.58
N SER A 33 4.97 4.07 -8.90
CA SER A 33 3.72 4.81 -8.92
C SER A 33 3.38 5.31 -7.53
N VAL A 34 3.05 6.59 -7.43
CA VAL A 34 2.66 7.23 -6.18
C VAL A 34 1.26 7.80 -6.34
N TYR A 35 0.40 7.48 -5.39
CA TYR A 35 -0.98 8.00 -5.31
C TYR A 35 -1.15 8.75 -4.02
N SER A 36 -1.83 9.89 -4.07
CA SER A 36 -2.38 10.57 -2.91
C SER A 36 -3.87 10.30 -2.82
N PHE A 37 -4.40 10.26 -1.61
CA PHE A 37 -5.84 10.17 -1.41
C PHE A 37 -6.32 11.01 -0.24
N SER A 38 -7.59 11.44 -0.35
CA SER A 38 -8.30 12.18 0.68
C SER A 38 -9.80 12.02 0.50
N GLY A 39 -10.56 12.38 1.51
CA GLY A 39 -12.02 12.42 1.45
C GLY A 39 -12.60 13.05 2.69
N GLU A 40 -13.82 13.55 2.60
CA GLU A 40 -14.51 14.14 3.73
C GLU A 40 -16.04 14.00 3.58
N ASP A 41 -16.71 13.91 4.72
CA ASP A 41 -18.16 14.02 4.84
C ASP A 41 -18.53 15.02 5.97
N GLU A 42 -19.76 14.94 6.48
CA GLU A 42 -20.21 15.80 7.57
C GLU A 42 -19.56 15.47 8.91
N GLN A 43 -19.04 14.27 9.11
CA GLN A 43 -18.61 13.74 10.41
C GLN A 43 -17.09 13.75 10.56
N PHE A 44 -16.35 13.36 9.50
CA PHE A 44 -14.90 13.30 9.54
C PHE A 44 -14.25 13.62 8.19
N ALA A 45 -12.95 13.81 8.22
CA ALA A 45 -12.11 13.98 7.05
C ALA A 45 -10.87 13.07 7.15
N ILE A 46 -10.46 12.50 6.01
CA ILE A 46 -9.18 11.86 5.79
C ILE A 46 -8.35 12.77 4.90
N SER A 47 -7.12 13.05 5.29
CA SER A 47 -6.15 13.84 4.52
C SER A 47 -4.76 13.22 4.55
N ASN A 48 -3.89 13.64 3.63
CA ASN A 48 -2.49 13.22 3.57
C ASN A 48 -2.29 11.69 3.37
N GLY A 49 -3.27 10.97 2.85
CA GLY A 49 -3.13 9.56 2.52
C GLY A 49 -2.20 9.37 1.32
N VAL A 50 -1.31 8.36 1.36
CA VAL A 50 -0.34 8.07 0.31
C VAL A 50 -0.21 6.57 0.08
N ILE A 51 -0.16 6.18 -1.20
CA ILE A 51 0.16 4.82 -1.61
C ILE A 51 1.37 4.88 -2.54
N VAL A 52 2.40 4.11 -2.22
CA VAL A 52 3.60 3.96 -3.03
C VAL A 52 3.68 2.53 -3.53
N LEU A 53 3.67 2.37 -4.85
CA LEU A 53 3.81 1.07 -5.52
C LEU A 53 5.16 1.07 -6.24
N ASN A 54 6.04 0.19 -5.85
CA ASN A 54 7.30 -0.06 -6.55
C ASN A 54 7.49 -1.56 -6.80
N SER A 55 8.49 -1.93 -7.59
CA SER A 55 8.73 -3.33 -7.97
C SER A 55 9.20 -4.23 -6.83
N THR A 56 9.53 -3.70 -5.67
CA THR A 56 10.11 -4.44 -4.54
C THR A 56 9.27 -4.40 -3.27
N GLU A 57 8.53 -3.32 -3.05
CA GLU A 57 7.75 -3.11 -1.84
C GLU A 57 6.63 -2.11 -2.11
N GLU A 58 5.47 -2.37 -1.57
CA GLU A 58 4.34 -1.45 -1.56
C GLU A 58 4.19 -0.83 -0.17
N THR A 59 3.86 0.44 -0.12
CA THR A 59 3.60 1.15 1.15
C THR A 59 2.26 1.85 1.08
N PHE A 60 1.45 1.63 2.09
CA PHE A 60 0.18 2.33 2.31
C PHE A 60 0.28 3.14 3.60
N TYR A 61 0.15 4.46 3.51
CA TYR A 61 0.04 5.39 4.61
C TYR A 61 -1.39 5.93 4.67
N GLY A 62 -2.09 5.66 5.78
CA GLY A 62 -3.52 5.99 5.95
C GLY A 62 -3.82 7.48 6.07
N GLY A 63 -2.79 8.31 6.26
CA GLY A 63 -2.95 9.74 6.46
C GLY A 63 -3.47 10.11 7.85
N ASP A 64 -4.16 11.23 7.92
CA ASP A 64 -4.69 11.80 9.15
C ASP A 64 -6.21 11.77 9.16
N LEU A 65 -6.80 11.23 10.21
CA LEU A 65 -8.23 11.30 10.49
C LEU A 65 -8.54 12.51 11.38
N LYS A 66 -9.51 13.31 10.98
CA LYS A 66 -10.02 14.43 11.75
C LYS A 66 -11.53 14.33 11.91
N GLU A 67 -12.00 14.26 13.15
CA GLU A 67 -13.41 14.43 13.48
C GLU A 67 -13.84 15.90 13.33
N LYS A 68 -15.06 16.13 12.78
CA LYS A 68 -15.59 17.47 12.51
C LYS A 68 -16.59 17.97 13.54
N GLN A 69 -17.23 17.11 14.32
CA GLN A 69 -18.42 17.46 15.09
C GLN A 69 -18.40 17.10 16.58
N ASP A 70 -17.28 16.63 17.14
CA ASP A 70 -17.14 16.16 18.55
C ASP A 70 -18.25 15.18 18.99
N LYS A 71 -18.82 14.40 18.07
CA LYS A 71 -19.90 13.44 18.35
C LYS A 71 -19.40 12.07 18.79
N LEU A 72 -18.10 11.83 18.65
CA LEU A 72 -17.45 10.56 18.93
C LEU A 72 -16.54 10.66 20.16
N SER A 73 -17.01 11.40 21.21
CA SER A 73 -16.23 11.66 22.43
C SER A 73 -16.21 10.46 23.41
N ASP A 74 -17.24 9.61 23.38
CA ASP A 74 -17.45 8.54 24.37
C ASP A 74 -17.12 7.15 23.79
N ILE A 75 -16.17 7.11 22.83
CA ILE A 75 -15.78 5.87 22.17
C ILE A 75 -14.84 5.05 23.05
N ALA A 76 -15.24 3.82 23.36
CA ALA A 76 -14.43 2.84 24.09
C ALA A 76 -13.53 2.02 23.16
N ALA A 77 -14.00 1.73 21.94
CA ALA A 77 -13.24 0.99 20.93
C ALA A 77 -13.56 1.46 19.51
N TYR A 78 -12.60 1.31 18.61
CA TYR A 78 -12.84 1.53 17.19
C TYR A 78 -12.02 0.60 16.29
N THR A 79 -12.53 0.40 15.08
CA THR A 79 -11.79 -0.21 13.96
C THR A 79 -11.76 0.75 12.80
N LYS A 80 -10.56 1.06 12.29
CA LYS A 80 -10.32 1.81 11.06
C LYS A 80 -9.92 0.84 9.96
N THR A 81 -10.63 0.81 8.84
CA THR A 81 -10.35 -0.10 7.73
C THR A 81 -10.31 0.65 6.41
N PHE A 82 -9.22 0.48 5.64
CA PHE A 82 -9.16 0.87 4.24
C PHE A 82 -9.37 -0.36 3.36
N TYR A 83 -10.18 -0.22 2.34
CA TYR A 83 -10.46 -1.31 1.41
C TYR A 83 -10.81 -0.79 0.01
N VAL A 84 -10.64 -1.67 -0.97
CA VAL A 84 -11.08 -1.44 -2.35
C VAL A 84 -12.24 -2.37 -2.67
N MET A 85 -13.28 -1.82 -3.30
CA MET A 85 -14.37 -2.63 -3.86
C MET A 85 -13.97 -3.12 -5.25
N SER A 86 -13.82 -4.43 -5.42
CA SER A 86 -13.58 -5.11 -6.70
C SER A 86 -14.84 -5.88 -7.08
N GLY A 87 -15.69 -5.28 -7.91
CA GLY A 87 -17.04 -5.78 -8.12
C GLY A 87 -17.86 -5.76 -6.82
N ASN A 88 -18.26 -6.94 -6.35
CA ASN A 88 -18.98 -7.11 -5.07
C ASN A 88 -18.07 -7.57 -3.92
N GLU A 89 -16.76 -7.64 -4.13
CA GLU A 89 -15.81 -8.11 -3.13
C GLU A 89 -15.11 -6.93 -2.45
N LYS A 90 -15.09 -6.94 -1.11
CA LYS A 90 -14.34 -6.00 -0.28
C LYS A 90 -12.93 -6.54 -0.05
N LYS A 91 -11.92 -5.93 -0.68
CA LYS A 91 -10.50 -6.27 -0.52
C LYS A 91 -9.87 -5.32 0.49
N ILE A 92 -9.54 -5.81 1.67
CA ILE A 92 -8.96 -5.01 2.76
C ILE A 92 -7.49 -4.74 2.45
N LEU A 93 -7.10 -3.46 2.48
CA LEU A 93 -5.72 -2.99 2.35
C LEU A 93 -5.05 -2.88 3.72
N MET A 94 -5.77 -2.29 4.68
CA MET A 94 -5.24 -1.99 6.00
C MET A 94 -6.38 -1.96 7.01
N SER A 95 -6.16 -2.50 8.22
CA SER A 95 -7.13 -2.43 9.30
C SER A 95 -6.43 -2.29 10.64
N PHE A 96 -6.93 -1.39 11.50
CA PHE A 96 -6.48 -1.18 12.86
C PHE A 96 -7.64 -1.24 13.84
N VAL A 97 -7.40 -1.88 14.96
CA VAL A 97 -8.32 -1.93 16.09
C VAL A 97 -7.68 -1.27 17.30
N VAL A 98 -8.41 -0.40 17.98
CA VAL A 98 -8.01 0.21 19.24
C VAL A 98 -9.15 0.05 20.23
N GLU A 99 -8.83 -0.35 21.45
CA GLU A 99 -9.78 -0.54 22.54
C GLU A 99 -9.15 -0.04 23.84
N ASP A 100 -9.93 0.70 24.66
CA ASP A 100 -9.50 1.04 26.01
C ASP A 100 -9.88 -0.09 26.98
N MET A 101 -8.88 -0.87 27.40
CA MET A 101 -9.04 -1.97 28.36
C MET A 101 -9.27 -1.49 29.80
N THR A 102 -9.21 -0.19 30.06
CA THR A 102 -9.39 0.38 31.43
C THR A 102 -10.78 0.95 31.66
N GLY A 103 -11.66 0.90 30.65
CA GLY A 103 -13.02 1.45 30.72
C GLY A 103 -13.09 2.96 30.49
N GLY A 104 -12.07 3.53 29.87
CA GLY A 104 -12.03 4.93 29.44
C GLY A 104 -12.47 5.13 27.99
N THR A 105 -12.07 6.27 27.43
CA THR A 105 -12.34 6.62 26.03
C THR A 105 -11.07 6.69 25.20
N VAL A 106 -11.20 6.43 23.90
CA VAL A 106 -10.13 6.51 22.90
C VAL A 106 -10.35 7.66 21.95
N ASN A 107 -9.28 8.37 21.59
CA ASN A 107 -9.33 9.41 20.56
C ASN A 107 -9.25 8.77 19.18
N ILE A 108 -10.22 9.04 18.33
CA ILE A 108 -10.24 8.54 16.95
C ILE A 108 -9.43 9.40 15.98
N SER A 109 -9.20 10.68 16.30
CA SER A 109 -8.48 11.62 15.44
C SER A 109 -6.97 11.43 15.53
N GLY A 110 -6.25 11.77 14.46
CA GLY A 110 -4.79 11.74 14.36
C GLY A 110 -4.29 10.84 13.25
N ASP A 111 -2.99 10.56 13.29
CA ASP A 111 -2.30 9.67 12.35
C ASP A 111 -2.90 8.25 12.39
N ILE A 112 -3.26 7.74 11.20
CA ILE A 112 -3.83 6.40 11.07
C ILE A 112 -2.71 5.34 11.01
N GLY A 113 -1.48 5.74 10.66
CA GLY A 113 -0.33 4.85 10.54
C GLY A 113 -0.08 4.34 9.13
N LYS A 114 0.88 3.42 9.01
CA LYS A 114 1.31 2.85 7.73
C LYS A 114 1.53 1.35 7.82
N ILE A 115 1.42 0.68 6.67
CA ILE A 115 1.87 -0.69 6.45
C ILE A 115 2.72 -0.76 5.19
N SER A 116 3.59 -1.78 5.12
CA SER A 116 4.38 -2.10 3.93
C SER A 116 4.34 -3.60 3.66
N GLY A 117 4.41 -3.99 2.39
CA GLY A 117 4.38 -5.39 1.94
C GLY A 117 3.59 -5.53 0.64
N ASP A 118 3.09 -6.73 0.36
CA ASP A 118 2.24 -7.00 -0.80
C ASP A 118 0.78 -6.59 -0.52
N ILE A 119 0.51 -5.29 -0.56
CA ILE A 119 -0.79 -4.71 -0.15
C ILE A 119 -1.80 -4.80 -1.30
N MET A 120 -1.33 -4.53 -2.53
CA MET A 120 -2.16 -4.43 -3.73
C MET A 120 -2.32 -5.76 -4.48
N THR A 121 -1.97 -6.90 -3.83
CA THR A 121 -2.11 -8.22 -4.45
C THR A 121 -3.53 -8.43 -4.98
N LYS A 122 -3.67 -8.56 -6.31
CA LYS A 122 -4.95 -8.74 -7.01
C LYS A 122 -5.86 -7.48 -7.05
N ILE A 123 -5.31 -6.28 -6.86
CA ILE A 123 -6.04 -5.03 -7.02
C ILE A 123 -5.43 -4.28 -8.20
N GLY A 124 -6.24 -3.92 -9.18
CA GLY A 124 -5.82 -3.09 -10.30
C GLY A 124 -5.71 -1.60 -9.89
N THR A 125 -4.83 -0.85 -10.53
CA THR A 125 -4.70 0.60 -10.31
C THR A 125 -5.99 1.35 -10.62
N ASP A 126 -6.74 0.94 -11.65
CA ASP A 126 -8.05 1.50 -12.00
C ASP A 126 -9.10 1.25 -10.90
N GLU A 127 -9.06 0.07 -10.27
CA GLU A 127 -9.93 -0.25 -9.13
C GLU A 127 -9.58 0.63 -7.92
N LEU A 128 -8.28 0.80 -7.65
CA LEU A 128 -7.80 1.66 -6.57
C LEU A 128 -8.29 3.11 -6.74
N GLN A 129 -8.15 3.68 -7.94
CA GLN A 129 -8.48 5.07 -8.21
C GLN A 129 -9.97 5.39 -8.06
N ASN A 130 -10.85 4.42 -8.33
CA ASN A 130 -12.28 4.65 -8.36
C ASN A 130 -13.03 4.07 -7.16
N ASN A 131 -12.45 3.13 -6.43
CA ASN A 131 -13.17 2.30 -5.46
C ASN A 131 -12.46 2.16 -4.12
N LEU A 132 -11.62 3.14 -3.73
CA LEU A 132 -11.00 3.18 -2.40
C LEU A 132 -12.00 3.75 -1.38
N PHE A 133 -12.17 3.03 -0.28
CA PHE A 133 -13.05 3.40 0.82
C PHE A 133 -12.31 3.36 2.17
N PHE A 134 -12.75 4.21 3.06
CA PHE A 134 -12.45 4.15 4.49
C PHE A 134 -13.73 3.79 5.26
N GLU A 135 -13.60 2.89 6.23
CA GLU A 135 -14.65 2.49 7.14
C GLU A 135 -14.16 2.71 8.57
N LEU A 136 -14.99 3.36 9.37
CA LEU A 136 -14.82 3.51 10.80
C LEU A 136 -15.97 2.81 11.52
N LYS A 137 -15.65 1.79 12.32
CA LYS A 137 -16.58 1.18 13.25
C LYS A 137 -16.21 1.62 14.65
N THR A 138 -17.18 2.03 15.43
CA THR A 138 -16.97 2.49 16.81
C THR A 138 -17.90 1.75 17.76
N THR A 139 -17.43 1.54 18.97
CA THR A 139 -18.25 1.07 20.11
C THR A 139 -18.11 2.10 21.22
N ASP A 140 -19.22 2.63 21.70
CA ASP A 140 -19.21 3.59 22.81
C ASP A 140 -19.11 2.90 24.20
N LEU A 141 -19.05 3.70 25.27
CA LEU A 141 -19.01 3.20 26.65
C LEU A 141 -20.27 2.43 27.08
N ASN A 142 -21.39 2.57 26.37
CA ASN A 142 -22.63 1.86 26.61
C ASN A 142 -22.73 0.56 25.79
N GLY A 143 -21.76 0.30 24.90
CA GLY A 143 -21.75 -0.84 23.98
C GLY A 143 -22.58 -0.61 22.72
N GLU A 144 -22.94 0.63 22.40
CA GLU A 144 -23.61 0.98 21.16
C GLU A 144 -22.59 1.00 20.01
N GLU A 145 -22.91 0.31 18.92
CA GLU A 145 -22.07 0.22 17.73
C GLU A 145 -22.54 1.18 16.65
N ASN A 146 -21.60 1.90 16.05
CA ASN A 146 -21.84 2.74 14.90
C ASN A 146 -20.86 2.40 13.76
N GLU A 147 -21.30 2.52 12.52
CA GLU A 147 -20.50 2.29 11.32
C GLU A 147 -20.61 3.50 10.39
N PHE A 148 -19.47 3.99 9.96
CA PHE A 148 -19.32 5.11 9.03
C PHE A 148 -18.49 4.66 7.84
N GLN A 149 -18.85 5.12 6.65
CA GLN A 149 -18.17 4.77 5.42
C GLN A 149 -17.95 6.02 4.57
N LEU A 150 -16.73 6.19 4.08
CA LEU A 150 -16.33 7.31 3.25
C LEU A 150 -15.63 6.81 1.98
N GLN A 151 -16.11 7.20 0.81
CA GLN A 151 -15.39 7.02 -0.44
C GLN A 151 -14.27 8.05 -0.55
N LEU A 152 -13.07 7.59 -0.90
CA LEU A 152 -11.88 8.43 -1.01
C LEU A 152 -11.59 8.77 -2.47
N THR A 153 -11.16 9.99 -2.71
CA THR A 153 -10.65 10.44 -4.01
C THR A 153 -9.17 10.11 -4.08
N VAL A 154 -8.77 9.32 -5.07
CA VAL A 154 -7.38 8.92 -5.30
C VAL A 154 -6.86 9.62 -6.54
N THR A 155 -5.66 10.21 -6.45
CA THR A 155 -4.98 10.91 -7.54
C THR A 155 -3.56 10.36 -7.70
N GLU A 156 -3.19 9.97 -8.91
CA GLU A 156 -1.81 9.62 -9.23
C GLU A 156 -0.95 10.89 -9.27
N VAL A 157 0.16 10.89 -8.52
CA VAL A 157 1.09 12.03 -8.41
C VAL A 157 2.44 11.77 -9.07
N THR A 158 2.67 10.57 -9.62
CA THR A 158 3.86 10.24 -10.37
C THR A 158 3.81 10.93 -11.74
N GLU A 159 4.80 11.75 -12.07
CA GLU A 159 4.95 12.27 -13.43
C GLU A 159 5.34 11.11 -14.36
N LYS A 160 4.58 10.91 -15.43
CA LYS A 160 5.05 10.03 -16.51
C LYS A 160 6.27 10.70 -17.13
N ALA A 161 7.41 9.99 -17.08
CA ALA A 161 8.56 10.44 -17.85
C ALA A 161 8.16 10.50 -19.35
N ASP A 162 8.07 11.69 -19.89
CA ASP A 162 7.88 11.89 -21.33
C ASP A 162 9.11 11.31 -22.06
N ASN A 163 8.92 10.20 -22.76
CA ASN A 163 9.91 9.60 -23.66
C ASN A 163 9.82 10.22 -25.04
#